data_308041c2a785792430c4202ec1d4590f
#
_entry.id   308041c2a785792430c4202ec1d4590f
#
_cell.length_a   1.000
_cell.length_b   1.000
_cell.length_c   1.000
_cell.angle_alpha   90.00
_cell.angle_beta   90.00
_cell.angle_gamma   90.00
#
_symmetry.space_group_name_H-M   'P 1'
#
loop_
_entity.id
_entity.type
_entity.pdbx_description
1 polymer ?
#
loop_
_entity_poly.entity_id
_entity_poly.type
_entity_poly.pdbx_seq_one_letter_code
_entity_poly.pdbx_strand_id
1 'polypeptide(L)'
;LHKEYRRQRQMCIRDRSGSTEFFMTQLGGGDTISKSVPIYLEGVLAASRYDPTFIASQGAETRKIPTKWNSVSATGGIGWDFKLADELKLRPIFNVALGNVTSDLRAASWYVGQKTGQDVTFLDKGSLNAYGLGGSLMLDYEHYRPGYEVDVELRYSDIRLKSFSSSAAVQGNAIAQSANLWARYRAPTGLTMLQRPLRYVLELTHSEFLGDQRGVLGFDRLTSVGAGLELDSSAYNVIVTRTRLVGRYVFGTGVSGFSVGLAVSF
;
A
#
# COMPACT_ATOMS: atom_id res chain seq x y z
N LEU A 1 -7.14 22.47 12.54
CA LEU A 1 -6.21 21.94 11.54
C LEU A 1 -5.81 20.54 12.00
N HIS A 2 -6.41 19.52 11.43
CA HIS A 2 -6.02 18.16 11.72
C HIS A 2 -5.08 17.68 10.62
N LYS A 3 -3.81 17.50 10.98
CA LYS A 3 -2.81 16.89 10.12
C LYS A 3 -2.82 15.41 10.40
N GLU A 4 -3.00 14.59 9.39
CA GLU A 4 -3.06 13.14 9.55
C GLU A 4 -1.85 12.49 8.86
N TYR A 5 -0.95 11.94 9.66
CA TYR A 5 0.27 11.34 9.17
C TYR A 5 0.69 10.06 9.81
N ARG A 6 1.32 9.22 8.98
CA ARG A 6 1.90 7.90 9.17
C ARG A 6 0.87 6.82 9.45
N ARG A 7 0.53 6.13 8.39
CA ARG A 7 -0.19 4.85 8.45
C ARG A 7 0.83 3.72 8.30
N GLN A 8 0.96 2.88 9.29
CA GLN A 8 1.59 1.57 9.14
C GLN A 8 0.48 0.56 8.89
N ARG A 9 0.59 -0.17 7.79
CA ARG A 9 -0.34 -1.26 7.46
C ARG A 9 0.44 -2.55 7.34
N GLN A 10 -0.07 -3.59 7.99
CA GLN A 10 0.30 -4.98 7.72
C GLN A 10 -0.90 -5.66 7.11
N MET A 11 -0.70 -6.32 5.99
CA MET A 11 -1.76 -7.00 5.27
C MET A 11 -1.29 -8.42 4.95
N CYS A 12 -2.10 -9.41 5.32
CA CYS A 12 -1.94 -10.79 4.92
C CYS A 12 -3.12 -11.15 4.02
N ILE A 13 -2.83 -11.58 2.81
CA ILE A 13 -3.83 -12.04 1.84
C ILE A 13 -3.53 -13.50 1.52
N ARG A 14 -4.56 -14.31 1.50
CA ARG A 14 -4.50 -15.71 1.11
C ARG A 14 -5.47 -15.96 -0.04
N ASP A 15 -5.00 -16.67 -1.06
CA ASP A 15 -5.87 -17.21 -2.10
C ASP A 15 -6.83 -18.26 -1.48
N ARG A 16 -8.09 -18.26 -1.91
CA ARG A 16 -9.11 -19.22 -1.45
C ARG A 16 -8.76 -20.66 -1.80
N SER A 17 -7.96 -20.89 -2.84
CA SER A 17 -7.41 -22.21 -3.17
C SER A 17 -6.34 -22.67 -2.17
N GLY A 18 -5.85 -21.76 -1.29
CA GLY A 18 -4.83 -22.06 -0.29
C GLY A 18 -3.41 -22.26 -0.85
N SER A 19 -3.21 -21.97 -2.12
CA SER A 19 -1.95 -22.23 -2.83
C SER A 19 -1.00 -21.02 -2.87
N THR A 20 -1.50 -19.81 -2.58
CA THR A 20 -0.73 -18.57 -2.69
C THR A 20 -0.94 -17.70 -1.46
N GLU A 21 0.15 -17.26 -0.86
CA GLU A 21 0.14 -16.32 0.27
C GLU A 21 0.83 -15.01 -0.13
N PHE A 22 0.20 -13.91 0.24
CA PHE A 22 0.75 -12.57 0.06
C PHE A 22 0.76 -11.84 1.39
N PHE A 23 1.93 -11.37 1.77
CA PHE A 23 2.14 -10.54 2.96
C PHE A 23 2.70 -9.18 2.56
N MET A 24 2.17 -8.11 3.12
CA MET A 24 2.66 -6.76 2.88
C MET A 24 2.68 -5.94 4.17
N THR A 25 3.75 -5.19 4.36
CA THR A 25 3.84 -4.11 5.34
C THR A 25 4.09 -2.79 4.64
N GLN A 26 3.46 -1.74 5.11
CA GLN A 26 3.53 -0.41 4.52
C GLN A 26 3.60 0.65 5.61
N LEU A 27 4.49 1.61 5.43
CA LEU A 27 4.63 2.82 6.25
C LEU A 27 4.53 4.04 5.33
N GLY A 28 3.61 4.94 5.59
CA GLY A 28 3.50 6.14 4.77
C GLY A 28 2.40 7.08 5.21
N GLY A 29 2.35 8.19 4.55
CA GLY A 29 1.35 9.23 4.76
C GLY A 29 1.54 10.38 3.77
N GLY A 30 0.67 11.31 3.82
CA GLY A 30 0.74 12.52 3.02
C GLY A 30 0.03 13.69 3.70
N ASP A 31 0.41 14.99 3.45
CA ASP A 31 -0.22 16.21 3.95
C ASP A 31 0.00 17.43 3.13
N THR A 32 -0.88 18.36 3.32
CA THR A 32 -0.77 19.72 2.84
C THR A 32 -0.03 20.57 3.86
N ILE A 33 1.02 21.26 3.43
CA ILE A 33 1.90 22.06 4.29
C ILE A 33 1.09 23.04 5.15
N SER A 34 0.19 23.80 4.52
CA SER A 34 -0.72 24.69 5.23
C SER A 34 -1.84 25.17 4.31
N LYS A 35 -2.86 25.84 4.88
CA LYS A 35 -3.91 26.49 4.08
C LYS A 35 -3.41 27.64 3.19
N SER A 36 -2.33 28.31 3.60
CA SER A 36 -1.70 29.40 2.83
C SER A 36 -0.71 28.88 1.81
N VAL A 37 -0.17 27.67 2.01
CA VAL A 37 0.75 26.98 1.11
C VAL A 37 0.14 25.63 0.79
N PRO A 38 -0.76 25.55 -0.21
CA PRO A 38 -1.55 24.36 -0.50
C PRO A 38 -0.74 23.27 -1.26
N ILE A 39 0.53 23.16 -0.93
CA ILE A 39 1.41 22.10 -1.45
C ILE A 39 1.18 20.85 -0.62
N TYR A 40 0.81 19.79 -1.29
CA TYR A 40 0.66 18.45 -0.74
C TYR A 40 1.95 17.64 -0.94
N LEU A 41 2.37 16.96 0.10
CA LEU A 41 3.51 16.03 0.06
C LEU A 41 3.05 14.66 0.56
N GLU A 42 3.48 13.61 -0.11
CA GLU A 42 3.23 12.22 0.32
C GLU A 42 4.49 11.37 0.19
N GLY A 43 4.54 10.31 1.00
CA GLY A 43 5.59 9.32 0.93
C GLY A 43 5.14 7.98 1.50
N VAL A 44 5.52 6.90 0.84
CA VAL A 44 5.21 5.53 1.25
C VAL A 44 6.42 4.64 1.05
N LEU A 45 6.73 3.85 2.08
CA LEU A 45 7.64 2.72 2.03
C LEU A 45 6.83 1.45 2.19
N ALA A 46 7.06 0.47 1.34
CA ALA A 46 6.37 -0.81 1.41
C ALA A 46 7.35 -1.96 1.22
N ALA A 47 7.10 -3.05 1.94
CA ALA A 47 7.77 -4.32 1.71
C ALA A 47 6.70 -5.40 1.58
N SER A 48 6.86 -6.29 0.62
CA SER A 48 5.93 -7.39 0.42
C SER A 48 6.66 -8.70 0.17
N ARG A 49 5.99 -9.78 0.54
CA ARG A 49 6.39 -11.14 0.24
C ARG A 49 5.23 -11.84 -0.44
N TYR A 50 5.51 -12.39 -1.60
CA TYR A 50 4.57 -13.14 -2.41
C TYR A 50 5.09 -14.57 -2.57
N ASP A 51 4.28 -15.55 -2.18
CA ASP A 51 4.63 -16.97 -2.18
C ASP A 51 3.68 -17.74 -3.14
N PRO A 52 3.88 -17.62 -4.47
CA PRO A 52 3.10 -18.40 -5.43
C PRO A 52 3.59 -19.85 -5.45
N THR A 53 2.67 -20.78 -5.45
CA THR A 53 3.00 -22.19 -5.68
C THR A 53 2.91 -22.49 -7.18
N PHE A 54 4.05 -22.69 -7.83
CA PHE A 54 4.09 -23.18 -9.20
C PHE A 54 4.07 -24.72 -9.21
N ILE A 55 3.25 -25.28 -10.06
CA ILE A 55 3.20 -26.70 -10.32
C ILE A 55 3.93 -26.94 -11.65
N ALA A 56 5.13 -27.48 -11.58
CA ALA A 56 5.84 -27.94 -12.77
C ALA A 56 5.55 -29.43 -12.96
N SER A 57 4.97 -29.81 -14.09
CA SER A 57 4.74 -31.19 -14.49
C SER A 57 5.65 -31.55 -15.66
N GLN A 58 6.44 -32.62 -15.50
CA GLN A 58 7.22 -33.20 -16.58
C GLN A 58 6.90 -34.71 -16.63
N GLY A 59 6.08 -35.13 -17.58
CA GLY A 59 5.56 -36.48 -17.67
C GLY A 59 4.63 -36.84 -16.50
N ALA A 60 4.89 -37.92 -15.81
CA ALA A 60 4.09 -38.37 -14.65
C ALA A 60 4.50 -37.74 -13.31
N GLU A 61 5.61 -36.98 -13.27
CA GLU A 61 6.05 -36.28 -12.05
C GLU A 61 5.54 -34.86 -11.98
N THR A 62 4.86 -34.56 -10.90
CA THR A 62 4.39 -33.20 -10.57
C THR A 62 5.16 -32.72 -9.35
N ARG A 63 5.95 -31.65 -9.49
CA ARG A 63 6.68 -31.04 -8.39
C ARG A 63 6.17 -29.64 -8.13
N LYS A 64 5.91 -29.33 -6.85
CA LYS A 64 5.66 -27.96 -6.41
C LYS A 64 7.01 -27.26 -6.28
N ILE A 65 7.20 -26.19 -7.04
CA ILE A 65 8.39 -25.35 -6.94
C ILE A 65 7.99 -24.10 -6.15
N PRO A 66 8.41 -23.96 -4.88
CA PRO A 66 8.16 -22.75 -4.11
C PRO A 66 9.09 -21.64 -4.63
N THR A 67 8.54 -20.66 -5.30
CA THR A 67 9.25 -19.44 -5.69
C THR A 67 8.71 -18.27 -4.89
N LYS A 68 9.46 -17.85 -3.89
CA LYS A 68 9.09 -16.69 -3.07
C LYS A 68 9.69 -15.43 -3.66
N TRP A 69 8.86 -14.40 -3.77
CA TRP A 69 9.27 -13.09 -4.24
C TRP A 69 9.17 -12.09 -3.09
N ASN A 70 10.26 -11.37 -2.86
CA ASN A 70 10.30 -10.27 -1.92
C ASN A 70 10.41 -8.98 -2.70
N SER A 71 9.62 -7.97 -2.33
CA SER A 71 9.73 -6.66 -2.92
C SER A 71 9.86 -5.58 -1.85
N VAL A 72 10.63 -4.55 -2.17
CA VAL A 72 10.71 -3.32 -1.40
C VAL A 72 10.45 -2.17 -2.36
N SER A 73 9.60 -1.25 -1.97
CA SER A 73 9.32 -0.08 -2.78
C SER A 73 9.22 1.19 -1.93
N ALA A 74 9.61 2.30 -2.54
CA ALA A 74 9.45 3.64 -2.02
C ALA A 74 8.71 4.48 -3.06
N THR A 75 7.70 5.21 -2.65
CA THR A 75 7.01 6.17 -3.50
C THR A 75 6.97 7.52 -2.81
N GLY A 76 7.08 8.59 -3.59
CA GLY A 76 6.92 9.95 -3.15
C GLY A 76 6.02 10.72 -4.10
N GLY A 77 5.37 11.75 -3.60
CA GLY A 77 4.53 12.60 -4.43
C GLY A 77 4.53 14.04 -3.95
N ILE A 78 4.44 14.94 -4.90
CA ILE A 78 4.19 16.36 -4.65
C ILE A 78 2.94 16.78 -5.42
N GLY A 79 2.02 17.44 -4.73
CA GLY A 79 0.75 17.86 -5.30
C GLY A 79 0.38 19.27 -4.91
N TRP A 80 -0.75 19.73 -5.44
CA TRP A 80 -1.31 21.02 -5.13
C TRP A 80 -2.82 20.89 -4.86
N ASP A 81 -3.30 21.50 -3.76
CA ASP A 81 -4.70 21.48 -3.39
C ASP A 81 -5.45 22.63 -4.06
N PHE A 82 -6.35 22.29 -4.98
CA PHE A 82 -7.33 23.20 -5.57
C PHE A 82 -8.66 23.04 -4.83
N LYS A 83 -9.05 24.06 -4.08
CA LYS A 83 -10.34 24.06 -3.40
C LYS A 83 -11.47 24.17 -4.40
N LEU A 84 -12.31 23.14 -4.52
CA LEU A 84 -13.51 23.14 -5.37
C LEU A 84 -14.75 23.62 -4.56
N ALA A 85 -14.82 23.24 -3.29
CA ALA A 85 -15.85 23.66 -2.34
C ALA A 85 -15.24 23.70 -0.93
N ASP A 86 -16.00 24.10 0.09
CA ASP A 86 -15.48 24.23 1.47
C ASP A 86 -14.90 22.94 2.04
N GLU A 87 -15.44 21.80 1.63
CA GLU A 87 -15.07 20.48 2.11
C GLU A 87 -14.52 19.56 1.01
N LEU A 88 -14.32 20.10 -0.20
CA LEU A 88 -13.89 19.33 -1.38
C LEU A 88 -12.69 19.97 -2.06
N LYS A 89 -11.63 19.17 -2.24
CA LYS A 89 -10.40 19.56 -2.92
C LYS A 89 -10.14 18.63 -4.10
N LEU A 90 -9.60 19.20 -5.17
CA LEU A 90 -8.98 18.46 -6.27
C LEU A 90 -7.48 18.58 -6.11
N ARG A 91 -6.78 17.44 -6.13
CA ARG A 91 -5.34 17.37 -5.90
C ARG A 91 -4.66 16.60 -7.03
N PRO A 92 -4.11 17.26 -8.04
CA PRO A 92 -3.13 16.68 -8.94
C PRO A 92 -1.81 16.45 -8.17
N ILE A 93 -1.19 15.28 -8.39
CA ILE A 93 0.03 14.86 -7.71
C ILE A 93 1.01 14.34 -8.75
N PHE A 94 2.24 14.84 -8.75
CA PHE A 94 3.35 14.21 -9.46
C PHE A 94 3.95 13.13 -8.55
N ASN A 95 4.10 11.92 -9.08
CA ASN A 95 4.57 10.76 -8.33
C ASN A 95 5.90 10.24 -8.88
N VAL A 96 6.77 9.85 -7.96
CA VAL A 96 8.02 9.13 -8.20
C VAL A 96 7.98 7.83 -7.43
N ALA A 97 8.41 6.73 -8.05
CA ALA A 97 8.47 5.42 -7.43
C ALA A 97 9.84 4.78 -7.66
N LEU A 98 10.32 4.05 -6.67
CA LEU A 98 11.49 3.19 -6.75
C LEU A 98 11.13 1.83 -6.19
N GLY A 99 11.56 0.75 -6.82
CA GLY A 99 11.28 -0.60 -6.35
C GLY A 99 12.36 -1.58 -6.70
N ASN A 100 12.49 -2.57 -5.83
CA ASN A 100 13.33 -3.75 -6.03
C ASN A 100 12.48 -4.99 -5.77
N VAL A 101 12.57 -5.95 -6.67
CA VAL A 101 11.96 -7.29 -6.52
C VAL A 101 13.06 -8.33 -6.61
N THR A 102 13.12 -9.22 -5.65
CA THR A 102 14.09 -10.33 -5.61
C THR A 102 13.38 -11.65 -5.32
N SER A 103 13.82 -12.73 -5.98
CA SER A 103 13.36 -14.08 -5.67
C SER A 103 14.27 -14.75 -4.64
N ASP A 104 13.72 -15.63 -3.81
CA ASP A 104 14.49 -16.43 -2.85
C ASP A 104 15.46 -17.41 -3.55
N LEU A 105 15.24 -17.72 -4.83
CA LEU A 105 16.16 -18.51 -5.66
C LEU A 105 17.53 -17.82 -5.81
N ARG A 106 17.58 -16.49 -5.83
CA ARG A 106 18.84 -15.74 -5.84
C ARG A 106 19.61 -15.88 -4.53
N ALA A 107 18.92 -15.84 -3.39
CA ALA A 107 19.57 -16.05 -2.09
C ALA A 107 20.14 -17.47 -1.97
N ALA A 108 19.43 -18.47 -2.51
CA ALA A 108 19.88 -19.85 -2.54
C ALA A 108 21.07 -20.02 -3.49
N SER A 109 21.08 -19.40 -4.68
CA SER A 109 22.20 -19.48 -5.63
C SER A 109 23.47 -18.83 -5.09
N TRP A 110 23.33 -17.67 -4.41
CA TRP A 110 24.47 -17.02 -3.73
C TRP A 110 25.06 -17.92 -2.64
N TYR A 111 24.22 -18.59 -1.85
CA TYR A 111 24.66 -19.51 -0.78
C TYR A 111 25.36 -20.76 -1.38
N VAL A 112 24.81 -21.33 -2.45
CA VAL A 112 25.40 -22.47 -3.14
C VAL A 112 26.71 -22.09 -3.84
N GLY A 113 26.75 -20.93 -4.52
CA GLY A 113 27.96 -20.39 -5.15
C GLY A 113 29.10 -20.19 -4.16
N GLN A 114 28.82 -19.64 -2.98
CA GLN A 114 29.81 -19.50 -1.88
C GLN A 114 30.36 -20.84 -1.38
N LYS A 115 29.52 -21.89 -1.33
CA LYS A 115 29.94 -23.21 -0.82
C LYS A 115 30.58 -24.09 -1.87
N THR A 116 30.24 -23.99 -3.14
CA THR A 116 30.68 -24.88 -4.20
C THR A 116 31.72 -24.26 -5.14
N GLY A 117 31.93 -22.95 -5.07
CA GLY A 117 32.81 -22.23 -5.99
C GLY A 117 32.35 -22.25 -7.46
N GLN A 118 31.13 -22.71 -7.74
CA GLN A 118 30.54 -22.72 -9.08
C GLN A 118 29.55 -21.58 -9.24
N ASP A 119 29.78 -20.72 -10.22
CA ASP A 119 28.82 -19.70 -10.63
C ASP A 119 27.58 -20.37 -11.27
N VAL A 120 26.51 -20.47 -10.50
CA VAL A 120 25.23 -20.99 -10.98
C VAL A 120 24.46 -19.83 -11.67
N THR A 121 24.97 -19.39 -12.82
CA THR A 121 24.45 -18.24 -13.60
C THR A 121 22.98 -18.39 -14.03
N PHE A 122 22.45 -19.60 -14.03
CA PHE A 122 21.03 -19.87 -14.32
C PHE A 122 20.08 -19.33 -13.26
N LEU A 123 20.51 -19.21 -11.99
CA LEU A 123 19.70 -18.74 -10.85
C LEU A 123 19.89 -17.26 -10.55
N ASP A 124 20.85 -16.58 -11.17
CA ASP A 124 21.20 -15.17 -10.91
C ASP A 124 20.22 -14.15 -11.54
N LYS A 125 19.18 -14.64 -12.24
CA LYS A 125 18.24 -13.82 -13.01
C LYS A 125 17.02 -13.34 -12.19
N GLY A 126 17.09 -13.34 -10.86
CA GLY A 126 15.96 -13.13 -9.97
C GLY A 126 15.84 -11.74 -9.35
N SER A 127 16.52 -10.69 -9.81
CA SER A 127 16.31 -9.33 -9.27
C SER A 127 15.94 -8.32 -10.35
N LEU A 128 14.94 -7.52 -10.06
CA LEU A 128 14.46 -6.43 -10.89
C LEU A 128 14.48 -5.14 -10.08
N ASN A 129 15.23 -4.15 -10.55
CA ASN A 129 15.14 -2.79 -10.07
C ASN A 129 14.30 -1.98 -11.05
N ALA A 130 13.39 -1.18 -10.54
CA ALA A 130 12.54 -0.32 -11.35
C ALA A 130 12.41 1.06 -10.71
N TYR A 131 12.35 2.09 -11.55
CA TYR A 131 11.88 3.40 -11.17
C TYR A 131 10.58 3.70 -11.90
N GLY A 132 9.76 4.56 -11.32
CA GLY A 132 8.51 4.99 -11.91
C GLY A 132 8.34 6.49 -11.83
N LEU A 133 7.80 7.07 -12.88
CA LEU A 133 7.38 8.47 -12.95
C LEU A 133 5.94 8.52 -13.45
N GLY A 134 5.15 9.39 -12.88
CA GLY A 134 3.76 9.52 -13.28
C GLY A 134 3.00 10.55 -12.51
N GLY A 135 1.70 10.43 -12.50
CA GLY A 135 0.82 11.34 -11.80
C GLY A 135 -0.41 10.65 -11.21
N SER A 136 -1.00 11.35 -10.27
CA SER A 136 -2.30 10.98 -9.71
C SER A 136 -3.22 12.19 -9.69
N LEU A 137 -4.49 11.92 -9.80
CA LEU A 137 -5.54 12.90 -9.56
C LEU A 137 -6.40 12.42 -8.41
N MET A 138 -6.52 13.23 -7.37
CA MET A 138 -7.27 12.88 -6.16
C MET A 138 -8.39 13.90 -5.95
N LEU A 139 -9.59 13.41 -5.68
CA LEU A 139 -10.66 14.16 -5.04
C LEU A 139 -10.64 13.81 -3.55
N ASP A 140 -10.57 14.85 -2.73
CA ASP A 140 -10.45 14.74 -1.28
C ASP A 140 -11.59 15.51 -0.63
N TYR A 141 -12.51 14.76 0.00
CA TYR A 141 -13.67 15.29 0.71
C TYR A 141 -13.48 15.10 2.21
N GLU A 142 -13.52 16.20 2.96
CA GLU A 142 -13.33 16.23 4.41
C GLU A 142 -14.51 16.95 5.07
N HIS A 143 -15.34 16.21 5.79
CA HIS A 143 -16.47 16.75 6.54
C HIS A 143 -16.27 16.54 8.04
N TYR A 144 -16.01 17.62 8.77
CA TYR A 144 -15.71 17.57 10.19
C TYR A 144 -16.77 18.31 10.99
N ARG A 145 -17.46 17.59 11.85
CA ARG A 145 -18.48 18.10 12.80
C ARG A 145 -18.19 17.56 14.21
N PRO A 146 -18.64 18.24 15.25
CA PRO A 146 -18.42 17.77 16.64
C PRO A 146 -18.96 16.36 16.91
N GLY A 147 -20.07 15.97 16.25
CA GLY A 147 -20.70 14.67 16.42
C GLY A 147 -20.12 13.57 15.56
N TYR A 148 -19.50 13.90 14.44
CA TYR A 148 -18.91 12.91 13.54
C TYR A 148 -17.97 13.58 12.52
N GLU A 149 -17.08 12.78 11.95
CA GLU A 149 -16.16 13.18 10.88
C GLU A 149 -16.21 12.14 9.75
N VAL A 150 -16.23 12.63 8.52
CA VAL A 150 -16.20 11.81 7.31
C VAL A 150 -15.05 12.27 6.43
N ASP A 151 -14.23 11.34 6.00
CA ASP A 151 -13.20 11.57 4.99
C ASP A 151 -13.46 10.62 3.82
N VAL A 152 -13.40 11.13 2.60
CA VAL A 152 -13.50 10.32 1.38
C VAL A 152 -12.45 10.76 0.37
N GLU A 153 -11.61 9.85 -0.05
CA GLU A 153 -10.61 10.08 -1.10
C GLU A 153 -10.94 9.20 -2.31
N LEU A 154 -11.04 9.80 -3.48
CA LEU A 154 -11.10 9.09 -4.76
C LEU A 154 -9.84 9.46 -5.55
N ARG A 155 -9.01 8.47 -5.87
CA ARG A 155 -7.72 8.68 -6.54
C ARG A 155 -7.57 7.81 -7.76
N TYR A 156 -7.22 8.40 -8.87
CA TYR A 156 -6.70 7.71 -10.05
C TYR A 156 -5.20 7.97 -10.17
N SER A 157 -4.42 6.94 -10.47
CA SER A 157 -2.96 7.02 -10.63
C SER A 157 -2.53 6.36 -11.93
N ASP A 158 -1.57 6.98 -12.63
CA ASP A 158 -0.91 6.46 -13.82
C ASP A 158 0.60 6.67 -13.66
N ILE A 159 1.33 5.57 -13.45
CA ILE A 159 2.78 5.58 -13.22
C ILE A 159 3.44 4.65 -14.23
N ARG A 160 4.39 5.20 -14.97
CA ARG A 160 5.20 4.45 -15.94
C ARG A 160 6.46 3.95 -15.25
N LEU A 161 6.58 2.63 -15.19
CA LEU A 161 7.71 1.92 -14.59
C LEU A 161 8.71 1.56 -15.67
N LYS A 162 10.00 1.71 -15.35
CA LYS A 162 11.11 1.29 -16.21
C LYS A 162 12.16 0.58 -15.38
N SER A 163 12.62 -0.57 -15.85
CA SER A 163 13.70 -1.30 -15.22
C SER A 163 15.05 -0.60 -15.42
N PHE A 164 15.94 -0.71 -14.42
CA PHE A 164 17.32 -0.23 -14.50
C PHE A 164 18.25 -1.20 -13.75
N SER A 165 19.53 -1.27 -14.17
CA SER A 165 20.54 -2.14 -13.54
C SER A 165 20.07 -3.59 -13.32
N SER A 166 19.20 -4.07 -14.19
CA SER A 166 18.69 -5.43 -14.19
C SER A 166 19.42 -6.25 -15.23
N SER A 167 19.45 -7.58 -15.08
CA SER A 167 19.97 -8.44 -16.11
C SER A 167 19.19 -8.23 -17.42
N ALA A 168 19.85 -8.35 -18.59
CA ALA A 168 19.24 -8.12 -19.90
C ALA A 168 17.96 -8.96 -20.15
N ALA A 169 17.82 -10.08 -19.44
CA ALA A 169 16.65 -10.96 -19.54
C ALA A 169 15.42 -10.44 -18.80
N VAL A 170 15.53 -9.37 -17.96
CA VAL A 170 14.47 -8.85 -17.08
C VAL A 170 14.23 -7.36 -17.33
N GLN A 171 14.74 -6.82 -18.45
CA GLN A 171 14.49 -5.43 -18.81
C GLN A 171 13.09 -5.28 -19.40
N GLY A 172 12.36 -4.25 -18.94
CA GLY A 172 11.02 -3.98 -19.41
C GLY A 172 10.48 -2.63 -18.97
N ASN A 173 9.37 -2.27 -19.59
CA ASN A 173 8.55 -1.13 -19.18
C ASN A 173 7.16 -1.67 -18.79
N ALA A 174 6.53 -1.06 -17.83
CA ALA A 174 5.16 -1.37 -17.42
C ALA A 174 4.39 -0.10 -17.09
N ILE A 175 3.09 -0.13 -17.27
CA ILE A 175 2.19 0.95 -16.92
C ILE A 175 1.37 0.50 -15.72
N ALA A 176 1.62 1.12 -14.58
CA ALA A 176 0.89 0.90 -13.34
C ALA A 176 -0.24 1.91 -13.21
N GLN A 177 -1.46 1.47 -13.48
CA GLN A 177 -2.65 2.29 -13.34
C GLN A 177 -3.56 1.73 -12.24
N SER A 178 -4.16 2.60 -11.46
CA SER A 178 -5.12 2.18 -10.44
C SER A 178 -6.15 3.27 -10.17
N ALA A 179 -7.37 2.82 -9.83
CA ALA A 179 -8.41 3.67 -9.27
C ALA A 179 -8.69 3.21 -7.84
N ASN A 180 -8.66 4.14 -6.89
CA ASN A 180 -8.77 3.85 -5.48
C ASN A 180 -9.82 4.74 -4.84
N LEU A 181 -10.72 4.13 -4.09
CA LEU A 181 -11.63 4.79 -3.17
C LEU A 181 -11.19 4.44 -1.74
N TRP A 182 -11.08 5.44 -0.90
CA TRP A 182 -10.93 5.28 0.53
C TRP A 182 -11.95 6.15 1.23
N ALA A 183 -12.67 5.58 2.18
CA ALA A 183 -13.64 6.29 2.99
C ALA A 183 -13.46 5.94 4.46
N ARG A 184 -13.66 6.93 5.32
CA ARG A 184 -13.56 6.78 6.77
C ARG A 184 -14.64 7.60 7.46
N TYR A 185 -15.28 6.96 8.43
CA TYR A 185 -16.21 7.58 9.36
C TYR A 185 -15.69 7.48 10.78
N ARG A 186 -15.78 8.57 11.55
CA ARG A 186 -15.36 8.63 12.96
C ARG A 186 -16.41 9.32 13.79
N ALA A 187 -16.73 8.77 14.95
CA ALA A 187 -17.63 9.43 15.91
C ALA A 187 -17.26 9.10 17.36
N PRO A 188 -17.61 9.97 18.32
CA PRO A 188 -17.38 9.73 19.73
C PRO A 188 -18.10 8.47 20.24
N THR A 189 -17.44 7.69 21.09
CA THR A 189 -18.10 6.57 21.80
C THR A 189 -18.79 7.00 23.09
N GLY A 190 -18.52 8.21 23.57
CA GLY A 190 -18.89 8.65 24.92
C GLY A 190 -17.96 8.12 26.03
N LEU A 191 -16.98 7.27 25.68
CA LEU A 191 -16.01 6.70 26.61
C LEU A 191 -14.69 7.45 26.56
N THR A 192 -13.90 7.28 27.63
CA THR A 192 -12.53 7.78 27.72
C THR A 192 -11.55 6.63 27.99
N MET A 193 -10.35 6.71 27.42
CA MET A 193 -9.24 5.82 27.69
C MET A 193 -7.97 6.67 27.90
N LEU A 194 -7.19 6.38 28.93
CA LEU A 194 -6.01 7.18 29.31
C LEU A 194 -6.35 8.68 29.49
N GLN A 195 -7.53 8.98 30.05
CA GLN A 195 -8.07 10.33 30.23
C GLN A 195 -8.27 11.11 28.91
N ARG A 196 -8.41 10.44 27.78
CA ARG A 196 -8.64 11.00 26.46
C ARG A 196 -9.97 10.49 25.88
N PRO A 197 -10.71 11.29 25.12
CA PRO A 197 -11.90 10.84 24.42
C PRO A 197 -11.57 9.68 23.46
N LEU A 198 -12.41 8.66 23.48
CA LEU A 198 -12.33 7.53 22.59
C LEU A 198 -13.37 7.67 21.49
N ARG A 199 -12.96 7.46 20.25
CA ARG A 199 -13.82 7.50 19.06
C ARG A 199 -13.81 6.13 18.39
N TYR A 200 -14.93 5.70 17.83
CA TYR A 200 -14.92 4.56 16.93
C TYR A 200 -14.64 5.02 15.49
N VAL A 201 -14.06 4.13 14.72
CA VAL A 201 -13.63 4.35 13.35
C VAL A 201 -14.17 3.24 12.49
N LEU A 202 -14.81 3.59 11.39
CA LEU A 202 -15.17 2.67 10.31
C LEU A 202 -14.42 3.06 9.05
N GLU A 203 -13.89 2.09 8.34
CA GLU A 203 -13.15 2.32 7.09
C GLU A 203 -13.65 1.41 5.97
N LEU A 204 -13.71 1.96 4.76
CA LEU A 204 -13.93 1.25 3.51
C LEU A 204 -12.81 1.61 2.55
N THR A 205 -12.23 0.62 1.88
CA THR A 205 -11.34 0.86 0.76
C THR A 205 -11.75 -0.01 -0.43
N HIS A 206 -11.59 0.52 -1.62
CA HIS A 206 -11.75 -0.22 -2.86
C HIS A 206 -10.64 0.19 -3.82
N SER A 207 -9.97 -0.78 -4.42
CA SER A 207 -8.91 -0.57 -5.40
C SER A 207 -9.18 -1.41 -6.62
N GLU A 208 -9.14 -0.78 -7.78
CA GLU A 208 -9.14 -1.40 -9.10
C GLU A 208 -7.73 -1.28 -9.68
N PHE A 209 -7.12 -2.41 -10.05
CA PHE A 209 -5.83 -2.48 -10.71
C PHE A 209 -6.05 -2.53 -12.23
N LEU A 210 -5.46 -1.59 -12.93
CA LEU A 210 -5.63 -1.37 -14.36
C LEU A 210 -4.26 -1.47 -15.06
N GLY A 211 -4.26 -1.30 -16.39
CA GLY A 211 -3.03 -1.37 -17.17
C GLY A 211 -2.34 -2.74 -17.04
N ASP A 212 -1.02 -2.73 -16.99
CA ASP A 212 -0.22 -3.96 -16.93
C ASP A 212 -0.24 -4.64 -15.54
N GLN A 213 -0.82 -3.99 -14.53
CA GLN A 213 -1.00 -4.58 -13.20
C GLN A 213 -2.17 -5.56 -13.13
N ARG A 214 -3.09 -5.47 -14.10
CA ARG A 214 -4.31 -6.28 -14.11
C ARG A 214 -3.96 -7.76 -14.21
N GLY A 215 -4.46 -8.56 -13.28
CA GLY A 215 -4.26 -10.01 -13.23
C GLY A 215 -2.89 -10.48 -12.75
N VAL A 216 -1.88 -9.61 -12.64
CA VAL A 216 -0.51 -9.99 -12.24
C VAL A 216 -0.45 -10.59 -10.85
N LEU A 217 -1.26 -10.08 -9.92
CA LEU A 217 -1.34 -10.59 -8.54
C LEU A 217 -2.40 -11.69 -8.37
N GLY A 218 -3.05 -12.13 -9.46
CA GLY A 218 -4.15 -13.09 -9.42
C GLY A 218 -5.50 -12.46 -9.09
N PHE A 219 -5.57 -11.12 -8.94
CA PHE A 219 -6.80 -10.36 -8.73
C PHE A 219 -6.70 -8.98 -9.38
N ASP A 220 -7.86 -8.46 -9.85
CA ASP A 220 -7.95 -7.15 -10.51
C ASP A 220 -8.45 -6.07 -9.56
N ARG A 221 -9.11 -6.47 -8.49
CA ARG A 221 -9.72 -5.57 -7.50
C ARG A 221 -9.57 -6.08 -6.10
N LEU A 222 -9.53 -5.17 -5.17
CA LEU A 222 -9.41 -5.45 -3.75
C LEU A 222 -10.29 -4.49 -2.95
N THR A 223 -11.17 -5.04 -2.11
CA THR A 223 -12.01 -4.26 -1.22
C THR A 223 -11.64 -4.58 0.22
N SER A 224 -11.65 -3.58 1.09
CA SER A 224 -11.55 -3.84 2.52
C SER A 224 -12.60 -3.07 3.31
N VAL A 225 -13.11 -3.70 4.35
CA VAL A 225 -13.95 -3.07 5.37
C VAL A 225 -13.25 -3.19 6.71
N GLY A 226 -13.26 -2.14 7.48
CA GLY A 226 -12.52 -2.07 8.73
C GLY A 226 -13.27 -1.36 9.83
N ALA A 227 -12.95 -1.77 11.05
CA ALA A 227 -13.41 -1.10 12.27
C ALA A 227 -12.24 -0.94 13.25
N GLY A 228 -12.29 0.11 14.04
CA GLY A 228 -11.23 0.43 14.98
C GLY A 228 -11.60 1.48 15.99
N LEU A 229 -10.59 1.87 16.74
CA LEU A 229 -10.68 2.91 17.78
C LEU A 229 -9.61 3.97 17.55
N GLU A 230 -9.97 5.20 17.85
CA GLU A 230 -9.11 6.36 17.81
C GLU A 230 -9.11 7.05 19.18
N LEU A 231 -7.92 7.29 19.71
CA LEU A 231 -7.71 8.09 20.90
C LEU A 231 -7.49 9.55 20.47
N ASP A 232 -8.38 10.43 20.88
CA ASP A 232 -8.32 11.84 20.51
C ASP A 232 -7.65 12.65 21.63
N SER A 233 -6.46 13.15 21.35
CA SER A 233 -5.67 13.99 22.22
C SER A 233 -5.59 15.45 21.73
N SER A 234 -6.37 15.82 20.72
CA SER A 234 -6.31 17.14 20.06
C SER A 234 -6.60 18.34 20.98
N ALA A 235 -7.35 18.11 22.07
CA ALA A 235 -7.62 19.13 23.10
C ALA A 235 -6.44 19.37 24.07
N TYR A 236 -5.35 18.61 23.95
CA TYR A 236 -4.21 18.67 24.83
C TYR A 236 -2.97 19.18 24.08
N ASN A 237 -2.06 19.81 24.82
CA ASN A 237 -0.82 20.31 24.24
C ASN A 237 0.20 19.16 24.08
N VAL A 238 -0.01 18.31 23.08
CA VAL A 238 0.84 17.15 22.77
C VAL A 238 1.15 17.11 21.28
N ILE A 239 2.30 16.56 20.92
CA ILE A 239 2.73 16.45 19.51
C ILE A 239 1.81 15.48 18.74
N VAL A 240 1.47 14.33 19.34
CA VAL A 240 0.56 13.36 18.72
C VAL A 240 -0.86 13.69 19.15
N THR A 241 -1.64 14.25 18.23
CA THR A 241 -3.01 14.68 18.48
C THR A 241 -4.02 13.54 18.40
N ARG A 242 -3.75 12.52 17.59
CA ARG A 242 -4.62 11.34 17.46
C ARG A 242 -3.80 10.06 17.25
N THR A 243 -4.25 8.99 17.87
CA THR A 243 -3.69 7.63 17.65
C THR A 243 -4.83 6.69 17.32
N ARG A 244 -4.71 5.95 16.23
CA ARG A 244 -5.77 5.07 15.71
C ARG A 244 -5.25 3.68 15.43
N LEU A 245 -6.04 2.68 15.83
CA LEU A 245 -5.84 1.27 15.51
C LEU A 245 -7.09 0.75 14.78
N VAL A 246 -6.90 0.15 13.60
CA VAL A 246 -8.00 -0.38 12.78
C VAL A 246 -7.66 -1.79 12.30
N GLY A 247 -8.54 -2.74 12.56
CA GLY A 247 -8.56 -4.05 11.95
C GLY A 247 -9.43 -4.03 10.69
N ARG A 248 -9.01 -4.72 9.63
CA ARG A 248 -9.73 -4.77 8.34
C ARG A 248 -9.83 -6.20 7.84
N TYR A 249 -10.98 -6.53 7.29
CA TYR A 249 -11.15 -7.68 6.43
C TYR A 249 -11.00 -7.23 4.97
N VAL A 250 -10.17 -7.96 4.23
CA VAL A 250 -9.81 -7.65 2.84
C VAL A 250 -10.32 -8.78 1.97
N PHE A 251 -10.95 -8.46 0.84
CA PHE A 251 -11.49 -9.44 -0.09
C PHE A 251 -11.47 -8.93 -1.53
N GLY A 252 -11.41 -9.87 -2.47
CA GLY A 252 -11.43 -9.63 -3.91
C GLY A 252 -11.82 -10.91 -4.65
N THR A 253 -11.67 -10.91 -5.97
CA THR A 253 -11.94 -12.11 -6.78
C THR A 253 -10.91 -13.19 -6.45
N GLY A 254 -11.37 -14.30 -5.84
CA GLY A 254 -10.49 -15.43 -5.48
C GLY A 254 -9.59 -15.20 -4.25
N VAL A 255 -9.60 -14.03 -3.63
CA VAL A 255 -8.69 -13.70 -2.52
C VAL A 255 -9.44 -13.16 -1.31
N SER A 256 -8.89 -13.42 -0.11
CA SER A 256 -9.36 -12.81 1.13
C SER A 256 -8.22 -12.77 2.15
N GLY A 257 -8.33 -11.87 3.12
CA GLY A 257 -7.28 -11.72 4.14
C GLY A 257 -7.66 -10.72 5.22
N PHE A 258 -6.68 -10.42 6.07
CA PHE A 258 -6.80 -9.46 7.15
C PHE A 258 -5.69 -8.43 7.10
N SER A 259 -5.98 -7.25 7.58
CA SER A 259 -5.02 -6.16 7.71
C SER A 259 -5.19 -5.47 9.05
N VAL A 260 -4.10 -5.05 9.65
CA VAL A 260 -4.08 -4.19 10.84
C VAL A 260 -3.35 -2.91 10.49
N GLY A 261 -3.90 -1.78 10.88
CA GLY A 261 -3.30 -0.47 10.66
C GLY A 261 -3.21 0.33 11.94
N LEU A 262 -2.03 0.89 12.20
CA LEU A 262 -1.79 1.92 13.20
C LEU A 262 -1.57 3.25 12.48
N ALA A 263 -2.23 4.31 12.94
CA ALA A 263 -2.03 5.66 12.42
C ALA A 263 -1.90 6.67 13.54
N VAL A 264 -1.09 7.68 13.32
CA VAL A 264 -0.94 8.83 14.23
C VAL A 264 -1.13 10.12 13.44
N SER A 265 -1.69 11.13 14.10
CA SER A 265 -1.83 12.49 13.58
C SER A 265 -1.08 13.46 14.50
N PHE A 266 -0.56 14.54 13.93
CA PHE A 266 0.24 15.53 14.64
C PHE A 266 -0.45 16.90 14.63
#